data_c331884b36a3865e783220ce23185569
#
_entry.id   c331884b36a3865e783220ce23185569
#
_cell.length_a   1.000
_cell.length_b   1.000
_cell.length_c   1.000
_cell.angle_alpha   90.00
_cell.angle_beta   90.00
_cell.angle_gamma   90.00
#
_symmetry.space_group_name_H-M   'P 1'
#
loop_
_entity.id
_entity.type
_entity.pdbx_description
1 polymer ?
#
loop_
_entity_poly.entity_id
_entity_poly.type
_entity_poly.pdbx_seq_one_letter_code
_entity_poly.pdbx_strand_id
1 'polypeptide(L)'
;MEKNDEYNINYEYICRYIRRTIKENHGLLRQMEEFAAEHDIPISQPETMRFIEVLVKGAKAEKVLEIGAAIGYSAISMAMCGCHVTTIERDEKMIKLLFENIKKSGLKDRIDVRQGDAAVLLPQTEGCYDLIFLDAAKGQYLDLLPHCLRLLKSRGLLVSDNILYKGMVATDELAVRRKITIIRRLRKYLKELCGRPELSTAIIPIGDGIALSYKN
;
A
#
# COMPACT_ATOMS: atom_id res chain seq x y z
N MET A 1 20.50 16.18 16.83
CA MET A 1 20.00 15.12 15.91
C MET A 1 18.62 15.56 15.48
N GLU A 2 18.48 16.07 14.27
CA GLU A 2 17.16 16.32 13.69
C GLU A 2 16.43 14.99 13.61
N LYS A 3 15.27 14.91 14.25
CA LYS A 3 14.39 13.75 14.14
C LYS A 3 13.83 13.74 12.70
N ASN A 4 14.42 12.97 11.83
CA ASN A 4 13.84 12.74 10.52
C ASN A 4 12.61 11.86 10.73
N ASP A 5 11.41 12.43 10.55
CA ASP A 5 10.12 11.76 10.77
C ASP A 5 9.95 10.44 10.00
N GLU A 6 10.77 10.23 8.96
CA GLU A 6 10.75 9.03 8.14
C GLU A 6 11.22 7.78 8.90
N TYR A 7 12.09 7.94 9.90
CA TYR A 7 12.75 6.82 10.60
C TYR A 7 12.23 6.56 12.01
N ASN A 8 11.03 7.00 12.34
CA ASN A 8 10.48 6.81 13.68
C ASN A 8 10.15 5.35 14.04
N ILE A 9 10.10 4.43 13.05
CA ILE A 9 9.78 3.02 13.25
C ILE A 9 11.04 2.18 13.28
N ASN A 10 11.98 2.43 12.37
CA ASN A 10 13.25 1.74 12.29
C ASN A 10 14.41 2.74 12.41
N TYR A 11 15.57 2.27 12.88
CA TYR A 11 16.77 3.09 12.89
C TYR A 11 17.21 3.41 11.46
N GLU A 12 17.55 4.66 11.21
CA GLU A 12 17.98 5.16 9.89
C GLU A 12 19.09 4.31 9.26
N TYR A 13 20.09 3.88 10.05
CA TYR A 13 21.19 3.06 9.55
C TYR A 13 20.73 1.69 9.07
N ILE A 14 19.69 1.10 9.67
CA ILE A 14 19.09 -0.16 9.23
C ILE A 14 18.36 0.05 7.89
N CYS A 15 17.52 1.10 7.80
CA CYS A 15 16.80 1.42 6.56
C CYS A 15 17.77 1.66 5.40
N ARG A 16 18.83 2.44 5.63
CA ARG A 16 19.88 2.68 4.61
C ARG A 16 20.62 1.40 4.21
N TYR A 17 20.91 0.52 5.16
CA TYR A 17 21.50 -0.77 4.86
C TYR A 17 20.60 -1.64 3.99
N ILE A 18 19.32 -1.78 4.38
CA ILE A 18 18.33 -2.55 3.61
C ILE A 18 18.22 -2.00 2.18
N ARG A 19 18.04 -0.67 2.02
CA ARG A 19 17.91 -0.03 0.69
C ARG A 19 19.14 -0.19 -0.20
N ARG A 20 20.34 -0.29 0.39
CA ARG A 20 21.58 -0.60 -0.36
C ARG A 20 21.73 -2.08 -0.72
N THR A 21 21.08 -2.97 0.04
CA THR A 21 21.18 -4.42 -0.14
C THR A 21 20.13 -4.94 -1.13
N ILE A 22 18.93 -4.36 -1.15
CA ILE A 22 17.91 -4.74 -2.12
C ILE A 22 18.32 -4.28 -3.53
N LYS A 23 17.87 -5.04 -4.54
CA LYS A 23 18.14 -4.69 -5.93
C LYS A 23 17.47 -3.35 -6.28
N GLU A 24 18.25 -2.41 -6.78
CA GLU A 24 17.73 -1.14 -7.27
C GLU A 24 16.80 -1.32 -8.48
N ASN A 25 15.81 -0.45 -8.59
CA ASN A 25 14.98 -0.39 -9.78
C ASN A 25 15.72 0.31 -10.92
N HIS A 26 15.39 -0.06 -12.14
CA HIS A 26 15.94 0.50 -13.36
C HIS A 26 14.82 0.95 -14.30
N GLY A 27 15.16 1.72 -15.34
CA GLY A 27 14.21 2.15 -16.36
C GLY A 27 13.08 2.99 -15.79
N LEU A 28 11.84 2.64 -16.14
CA LEU A 28 10.67 3.44 -15.77
C LEU A 28 10.46 3.56 -14.26
N LEU A 29 10.60 2.47 -13.49
CA LEU A 29 10.39 2.53 -12.04
C LEU A 29 11.39 3.49 -11.38
N ARG A 30 12.65 3.49 -11.82
CA ARG A 30 13.64 4.43 -11.30
C ARG A 30 13.28 5.88 -11.64
N GLN A 31 12.84 6.16 -12.87
CA GLN A 31 12.37 7.48 -13.27
C GLN A 31 11.16 7.95 -12.45
N MET A 32 10.25 7.03 -12.10
CA MET A 32 9.09 7.34 -11.26
C MET A 32 9.52 7.66 -9.81
N GLU A 33 10.52 6.96 -9.26
CA GLU A 33 11.08 7.24 -7.94
C GLU A 33 11.72 8.64 -7.90
N GLU A 34 12.52 8.99 -8.89
CA GLU A 34 13.16 10.28 -9.02
C GLU A 34 12.12 11.41 -9.18
N PHE A 35 11.15 11.22 -10.06
CA PHE A 35 10.06 12.17 -10.27
C PHE A 35 9.22 12.36 -8.99
N ALA A 36 8.91 11.28 -8.27
CA ALA A 36 8.16 11.35 -7.02
C ALA A 36 8.93 12.13 -5.94
N ALA A 37 10.25 11.93 -5.84
CA ALA A 37 11.11 12.65 -4.90
C ALA A 37 11.20 14.16 -5.24
N GLU A 38 11.29 14.51 -6.53
CA GLU A 38 11.36 15.92 -6.98
C GLU A 38 10.04 16.68 -6.76
N HIS A 39 8.89 15.98 -6.77
CA HIS A 39 7.57 16.59 -6.71
C HIS A 39 6.82 16.30 -5.41
N ASP A 40 7.50 15.76 -4.37
CA ASP A 40 6.92 15.39 -3.07
C ASP A 40 5.68 14.49 -3.21
N ILE A 41 5.68 13.59 -4.21
CA ILE A 41 4.58 12.63 -4.40
C ILE A 41 4.84 11.40 -3.53
N PRO A 42 3.89 11.04 -2.63
CA PRO A 42 4.05 9.85 -1.82
C PRO A 42 3.95 8.59 -2.69
N ILE A 43 5.00 7.78 -2.67
CA ILE A 43 5.02 6.42 -3.22
C ILE A 43 5.50 5.45 -2.15
N SER A 44 5.17 4.17 -2.30
CA SER A 44 5.65 3.14 -1.37
C SER A 44 7.17 3.09 -1.35
N GLN A 45 7.73 2.93 -0.15
CA GLN A 45 9.19 2.87 0.03
C GLN A 45 9.78 1.62 -0.67
N PRO A 46 11.05 1.66 -1.10
CA PRO A 46 11.67 0.56 -1.87
C PRO A 46 11.60 -0.80 -1.15
N GLU A 47 11.86 -0.83 0.16
CA GLU A 47 11.76 -2.04 0.98
C GLU A 47 10.33 -2.58 1.06
N THR A 48 9.35 -1.69 1.17
CA THR A 48 7.92 -2.04 1.16
C THR A 48 7.52 -2.66 -0.18
N MET A 49 7.90 -2.01 -1.29
CA MET A 49 7.58 -2.55 -2.63
C MET A 49 8.24 -3.89 -2.87
N ARG A 50 9.50 -4.06 -2.47
CA ARG A 50 10.18 -5.35 -2.60
C ARG A 50 9.49 -6.47 -1.82
N PHE A 51 8.99 -6.14 -0.62
CA PHE A 51 8.20 -7.07 0.18
C PHE A 51 6.88 -7.45 -0.53
N ILE A 52 6.16 -6.47 -1.08
CA ILE A 52 4.92 -6.72 -1.84
C ILE A 52 5.17 -7.57 -3.08
N GLU A 53 6.24 -7.32 -3.85
CA GLU A 53 6.63 -8.15 -4.99
C GLU A 53 6.89 -9.61 -4.59
N VAL A 54 7.54 -9.83 -3.45
CA VAL A 54 7.77 -11.18 -2.90
C VAL A 54 6.44 -11.84 -2.54
N LEU A 55 5.50 -11.11 -1.92
CA LEU A 55 4.17 -11.63 -1.60
C LEU A 55 3.36 -11.98 -2.86
N VAL A 56 3.33 -11.10 -3.87
CA VAL A 56 2.63 -11.36 -5.13
C VAL A 56 3.13 -12.62 -5.79
N LYS A 57 4.46 -12.80 -5.87
CA LYS A 57 5.10 -13.98 -6.46
C LYS A 57 4.92 -15.23 -5.60
N GLY A 58 5.13 -15.12 -4.28
CA GLY A 58 5.03 -16.23 -3.34
C GLY A 58 3.61 -16.78 -3.22
N ALA A 59 2.60 -15.91 -3.21
CA ALA A 59 1.20 -16.28 -3.23
C ALA A 59 0.70 -16.70 -4.62
N LYS A 60 1.53 -16.55 -5.68
CA LYS A 60 1.12 -16.75 -7.08
C LYS A 60 -0.15 -15.95 -7.41
N ALA A 61 -0.22 -14.71 -6.94
CA ALA A 61 -1.40 -13.88 -7.11
C ALA A 61 -1.62 -13.56 -8.59
N GLU A 62 -2.78 -13.92 -9.12
CA GLU A 62 -3.18 -13.62 -10.48
C GLU A 62 -3.96 -12.31 -10.58
N LYS A 63 -4.76 -11.99 -9.56
CA LYS A 63 -5.60 -10.78 -9.49
C LYS A 63 -5.31 -10.00 -8.22
N VAL A 64 -4.87 -8.78 -8.38
CA VAL A 64 -4.56 -7.85 -7.29
C VAL A 64 -5.52 -6.66 -7.35
N LEU A 65 -6.07 -6.25 -6.21
CA LEU A 65 -6.76 -4.98 -6.04
C LEU A 65 -5.87 -4.03 -5.25
N GLU A 66 -5.62 -2.87 -5.81
CA GLU A 66 -4.94 -1.78 -5.14
C GLU A 66 -5.89 -0.64 -4.84
N ILE A 67 -5.79 -0.06 -3.65
CA ILE A 67 -6.59 1.07 -3.21
C ILE A 67 -5.64 2.22 -2.86
N GLY A 68 -5.53 3.19 -3.77
CA GLY A 68 -4.56 4.28 -3.74
C GLY A 68 -3.40 4.04 -4.70
N ALA A 69 -3.54 4.48 -5.96
CA ALA A 69 -2.53 4.27 -6.99
C ALA A 69 -1.47 5.38 -7.04
N ALA A 70 -1.81 6.59 -6.60
CA ALA A 70 -1.01 7.79 -6.87
C ALA A 70 -0.60 7.85 -8.36
N ILE A 71 0.71 7.86 -8.66
CA ILE A 71 1.23 7.87 -10.03
C ILE A 71 1.37 6.48 -10.66
N GLY A 72 0.93 5.40 -9.97
CA GLY A 72 0.92 4.02 -10.47
C GLY A 72 2.21 3.22 -10.24
N TYR A 73 3.08 3.69 -9.36
CA TYR A 73 4.36 3.03 -9.07
C TYR A 73 4.16 1.59 -8.57
N SER A 74 3.34 1.40 -7.56
CA SER A 74 3.01 0.10 -6.97
C SER A 74 2.21 -0.78 -7.93
N ALA A 75 1.21 -0.22 -8.63
CA ALA A 75 0.42 -0.95 -9.62
C ALA A 75 1.31 -1.53 -10.73
N ILE A 76 2.23 -0.73 -11.27
CA ILE A 76 3.17 -1.16 -12.32
C ILE A 76 4.14 -2.21 -11.76
N SER A 77 4.72 -2.00 -10.57
CA SER A 77 5.59 -2.98 -9.91
C SER A 77 4.91 -4.34 -9.73
N MET A 78 3.67 -4.35 -9.25
CA MET A 78 2.90 -5.59 -9.09
C MET A 78 2.57 -6.25 -10.42
N ALA A 79 2.15 -5.46 -11.42
CA ALA A 79 1.85 -5.98 -12.76
C ALA A 79 3.10 -6.56 -13.47
N MET A 80 4.29 -6.03 -13.22
CA MET A 80 5.56 -6.60 -13.67
C MET A 80 5.85 -7.98 -13.06
N CYS A 81 5.22 -8.33 -11.93
CA CYS A 81 5.28 -9.67 -11.37
C CYS A 81 4.39 -10.69 -12.10
N GLY A 82 3.61 -10.25 -13.10
CA GLY A 82 2.79 -11.12 -13.96
C GLY A 82 1.30 -11.14 -13.61
N CYS A 83 0.85 -10.48 -12.56
CA CYS A 83 -0.56 -10.41 -12.17
C CYS A 83 -1.34 -9.33 -12.95
N HIS A 84 -2.66 -9.42 -12.90
CA HIS A 84 -3.58 -8.34 -13.28
C HIS A 84 -3.89 -7.47 -12.07
N VAL A 85 -3.75 -6.16 -12.22
CA VAL A 85 -3.97 -5.18 -11.15
C VAL A 85 -5.20 -4.34 -11.49
N THR A 86 -6.21 -4.36 -10.61
CA THR A 86 -7.25 -3.33 -10.59
C THR A 86 -6.83 -2.29 -9.57
N THR A 87 -6.68 -1.04 -9.97
CA THR A 87 -6.27 0.04 -9.06
C THR A 87 -7.29 1.16 -9.00
N ILE A 88 -7.48 1.72 -7.80
CA ILE A 88 -8.43 2.80 -7.52
C ILE A 88 -7.66 4.07 -7.15
N GLU A 89 -7.92 5.17 -7.86
CA GLU A 89 -7.37 6.49 -7.54
C GLU A 89 -8.44 7.57 -7.73
N ARG A 90 -8.44 8.58 -6.85
CA ARG A 90 -9.42 9.67 -6.88
C ARG A 90 -8.85 11.03 -7.27
N ASP A 91 -7.55 11.23 -7.11
CA ASP A 91 -6.91 12.51 -7.43
C ASP A 91 -6.70 12.64 -8.94
N GLU A 92 -7.36 13.62 -9.56
CA GLU A 92 -7.32 13.81 -11.00
C GLU A 92 -5.91 14.11 -11.54
N LYS A 93 -5.03 14.74 -10.73
CA LYS A 93 -3.65 15.01 -11.15
C LYS A 93 -2.85 13.71 -11.15
N MET A 94 -3.02 12.88 -10.12
CA MET A 94 -2.38 11.57 -10.03
C MET A 94 -2.87 10.65 -11.14
N ILE A 95 -4.17 10.64 -11.43
CA ILE A 95 -4.77 9.84 -12.51
C ILE A 95 -4.14 10.12 -13.86
N LYS A 96 -3.86 11.39 -14.20
CA LYS A 96 -3.18 11.75 -15.46
C LYS A 96 -1.79 11.13 -15.54
N LEU A 97 -0.99 11.29 -14.49
CA LEU A 97 0.35 10.70 -14.38
C LEU A 97 0.31 9.17 -14.39
N LEU A 98 -0.66 8.57 -13.70
CA LEU A 98 -0.91 7.13 -13.68
C LEU A 98 -1.09 6.58 -15.10
N PHE A 99 -1.97 7.17 -15.90
CA PHE A 99 -2.20 6.72 -17.28
C PHE A 99 -0.96 6.89 -18.16
N GLU A 100 -0.21 7.99 -18.02
CA GLU A 100 1.05 8.20 -18.73
C GLU A 100 2.07 7.13 -18.39
N ASN A 101 2.22 6.80 -17.11
CA ASN A 101 3.16 5.79 -16.64
C ASN A 101 2.74 4.37 -17.07
N ILE A 102 1.46 4.04 -17.00
CA ILE A 102 0.94 2.76 -17.54
C ILE A 102 1.24 2.64 -19.03
N LYS A 103 1.04 3.71 -19.80
CA LYS A 103 1.38 3.72 -21.24
C LYS A 103 2.88 3.50 -21.46
N LYS A 104 3.74 4.17 -20.69
CA LYS A 104 5.21 4.02 -20.78
C LYS A 104 5.67 2.62 -20.37
N SER A 105 4.98 1.99 -19.42
CA SER A 105 5.33 0.64 -18.95
C SER A 105 5.03 -0.48 -19.95
N GLY A 106 4.15 -0.24 -20.92
CA GLY A 106 3.64 -1.28 -21.84
C GLY A 106 2.70 -2.28 -21.20
N LEU A 107 2.23 -2.03 -19.96
CA LEU A 107 1.40 -2.97 -19.17
C LEU A 107 -0.10 -2.61 -19.19
N LYS A 108 -0.56 -1.87 -20.20
CA LYS A 108 -1.95 -1.41 -20.31
C LYS A 108 -2.97 -2.56 -20.19
N ASP A 109 -2.66 -3.72 -20.74
CA ASP A 109 -3.56 -4.88 -20.74
C ASP A 109 -3.56 -5.63 -19.40
N ARG A 110 -2.73 -5.24 -18.44
CA ARG A 110 -2.63 -5.83 -17.11
C ARG A 110 -3.07 -4.92 -15.97
N ILE A 111 -3.36 -3.64 -16.26
CA ILE A 111 -3.74 -2.66 -15.23
C ILE A 111 -5.07 -2.00 -15.61
N ASP A 112 -6.10 -2.26 -14.80
CA ASP A 112 -7.43 -1.63 -14.89
C ASP A 112 -7.54 -0.49 -13.88
N VAL A 113 -7.70 0.74 -14.35
CA VAL A 113 -7.79 1.95 -13.52
C VAL A 113 -9.25 2.31 -13.27
N ARG A 114 -9.65 2.34 -12.00
CA ARG A 114 -10.94 2.82 -11.52
C ARG A 114 -10.80 4.20 -10.92
N GLN A 115 -11.36 5.21 -11.58
CA GLN A 115 -11.26 6.60 -11.15
C GLN A 115 -12.38 6.94 -10.18
N GLY A 116 -12.04 7.36 -8.96
CA GLY A 116 -13.00 7.80 -7.96
C GLY A 116 -12.63 7.45 -6.52
N ASP A 117 -13.50 7.82 -5.59
CA ASP A 117 -13.30 7.52 -4.16
C ASP A 117 -13.55 6.04 -3.89
N ALA A 118 -12.61 5.39 -3.22
CA ALA A 118 -12.70 3.98 -2.86
C ALA A 118 -13.92 3.67 -1.99
N ALA A 119 -14.36 4.60 -1.14
CA ALA A 119 -15.56 4.44 -0.32
C ALA A 119 -16.84 4.34 -1.16
N VAL A 120 -16.83 4.90 -2.37
CA VAL A 120 -17.94 4.82 -3.33
C VAL A 120 -17.83 3.62 -4.24
N LEU A 121 -16.60 3.35 -4.73
CA LEU A 121 -16.38 2.31 -5.73
C LEU A 121 -16.36 0.90 -5.15
N LEU A 122 -15.74 0.69 -3.99
CA LEU A 122 -15.62 -0.66 -3.41
C LEU A 122 -16.96 -1.34 -3.11
N PRO A 123 -18.01 -0.66 -2.59
CA PRO A 123 -19.32 -1.29 -2.41
C PRO A 123 -19.89 -1.90 -3.69
N GLN A 124 -19.60 -1.29 -4.85
CA GLN A 124 -20.12 -1.66 -6.17
C GLN A 124 -19.15 -2.56 -6.94
N THR A 125 -17.92 -2.73 -6.44
CA THR A 125 -16.91 -3.58 -7.08
C THR A 125 -17.29 -5.02 -6.89
N GLU A 126 -17.25 -5.78 -7.98
CA GLU A 126 -17.46 -7.22 -8.02
C GLU A 126 -16.14 -7.94 -8.27
N GLY A 127 -16.15 -9.25 -8.07
CA GLY A 127 -15.00 -10.13 -8.30
C GLY A 127 -14.34 -10.60 -7.02
N CYS A 128 -13.24 -11.33 -7.21
CA CYS A 128 -12.42 -11.88 -6.13
C CYS A 128 -10.96 -11.69 -6.46
N TYR A 129 -10.19 -11.27 -5.46
CA TYR A 129 -8.77 -10.94 -5.57
C TYR A 129 -7.93 -11.88 -4.70
N ASP A 130 -6.75 -12.26 -5.20
CA ASP A 130 -5.79 -13.08 -4.47
C ASP A 130 -5.02 -12.25 -3.44
N LEU A 131 -4.78 -10.97 -3.78
CA LEU A 131 -4.14 -10.01 -2.90
C LEU A 131 -4.86 -8.66 -3.00
N ILE A 132 -5.06 -8.00 -1.87
CA ILE A 132 -5.53 -6.61 -1.80
C ILE A 132 -4.44 -5.77 -1.13
N PHE A 133 -3.99 -4.72 -1.83
CA PHE A 133 -3.06 -3.73 -1.31
C PHE A 133 -3.81 -2.45 -0.95
N LEU A 134 -3.88 -2.15 0.34
CA LEU A 134 -4.57 -0.98 0.89
C LEU A 134 -3.55 0.09 1.25
N ASP A 135 -3.40 1.08 0.38
CA ASP A 135 -2.54 2.27 0.57
C ASP A 135 -3.29 3.57 0.25
N ALA A 136 -4.45 3.72 0.83
CA ALA A 136 -5.33 4.88 0.68
C ALA A 136 -5.19 5.88 1.85
N ALA A 137 -6.15 6.81 1.94
CA ALA A 137 -6.25 7.71 3.08
C ALA A 137 -6.47 6.92 4.39
N LYS A 138 -5.49 6.96 5.29
CA LYS A 138 -5.42 6.14 6.52
C LYS A 138 -6.66 6.26 7.42
N GLY A 139 -7.33 7.40 7.37
CA GLY A 139 -8.60 7.59 8.08
C GLY A 139 -9.78 6.75 7.55
N GLN A 140 -9.69 6.18 6.36
CA GLN A 140 -10.76 5.38 5.74
C GLN A 140 -10.57 3.85 5.92
N TYR A 141 -9.42 3.38 6.38
CA TYR A 141 -9.09 1.94 6.46
C TYR A 141 -10.16 1.11 7.18
N LEU A 142 -10.66 1.62 8.30
CA LEU A 142 -11.70 0.94 9.07
C LEU A 142 -13.01 0.77 8.28
N ASP A 143 -13.38 1.78 7.49
CA ASP A 143 -14.61 1.77 6.70
C ASP A 143 -14.45 0.90 5.44
N LEU A 144 -13.24 0.84 4.88
CA LEU A 144 -12.93 0.04 3.69
C LEU A 144 -12.75 -1.45 4.00
N LEU A 145 -12.40 -1.80 5.25
CA LEU A 145 -12.11 -3.19 5.65
C LEU A 145 -13.20 -4.20 5.29
N PRO A 146 -14.50 -3.97 5.57
CA PRO A 146 -15.55 -4.92 5.22
C PRO A 146 -15.61 -5.22 3.71
N HIS A 147 -15.38 -4.20 2.88
CA HIS A 147 -15.38 -4.33 1.42
C HIS A 147 -14.14 -5.08 0.93
N CYS A 148 -12.96 -4.79 1.50
CA CYS A 148 -11.75 -5.54 1.22
C CYS A 148 -11.94 -7.03 1.54
N LEU A 149 -12.48 -7.35 2.72
CA LEU A 149 -12.71 -8.75 3.10
C LEU A 149 -13.74 -9.46 2.23
N ARG A 150 -14.78 -8.75 1.76
CA ARG A 150 -15.75 -9.30 0.80
C ARG A 150 -15.10 -9.66 -0.54
N LEU A 151 -14.20 -8.81 -1.02
CA LEU A 151 -13.52 -8.95 -2.30
C LEU A 151 -12.30 -9.89 -2.24
N LEU A 152 -11.76 -10.15 -1.05
CA LEU A 152 -10.62 -11.03 -0.86
C LEU A 152 -11.06 -12.49 -0.91
N LYS A 153 -10.39 -13.30 -1.73
CA LYS A 153 -10.58 -14.75 -1.76
C LYS A 153 -10.28 -15.38 -0.39
N SER A 154 -10.89 -16.53 -0.08
CA SER A 154 -10.33 -17.42 0.93
C SER A 154 -8.90 -17.79 0.53
N ARG A 155 -7.98 -17.81 1.49
CA ARG A 155 -6.52 -17.98 1.31
C ARG A 155 -5.84 -16.80 0.61
N GLY A 156 -6.53 -15.66 0.45
CA GLY A 156 -5.98 -14.41 -0.08
C GLY A 156 -5.25 -13.58 0.98
N LEU A 157 -4.48 -12.60 0.53
CA LEU A 157 -3.70 -11.71 1.37
C LEU A 157 -4.25 -10.28 1.34
N LEU A 158 -4.49 -9.69 2.50
CA LEU A 158 -4.71 -8.25 2.65
C LEU A 158 -3.43 -7.62 3.22
N VAL A 159 -2.86 -6.68 2.46
CA VAL A 159 -1.67 -5.92 2.85
C VAL A 159 -2.08 -4.47 3.04
N SER A 160 -1.93 -3.94 4.25
CA SER A 160 -2.28 -2.55 4.58
C SER A 160 -1.01 -1.79 4.93
N ASP A 161 -0.72 -0.73 4.16
CA ASP A 161 0.52 0.04 4.32
C ASP A 161 0.34 1.23 5.30
N ASN A 162 1.47 1.71 5.83
CA ASN A 162 1.61 2.85 6.73
C ASN A 162 0.74 2.76 8.00
N ILE A 163 0.55 1.55 8.53
CA ILE A 163 -0.35 1.31 9.68
C ILE A 163 0.24 1.81 11.00
N LEU A 164 1.54 2.05 11.08
CA LEU A 164 2.19 2.60 12.27
C LEU A 164 2.29 4.13 12.24
N TYR A 165 2.07 4.73 11.07
CA TYR A 165 1.91 6.16 10.84
C TYR A 165 3.00 7.00 11.54
N LYS A 166 4.26 6.81 11.09
CA LYS A 166 5.45 7.43 11.66
C LYS A 166 5.64 7.15 13.17
N GLY A 167 5.22 5.97 13.61
CA GLY A 167 5.29 5.55 15.02
C GLY A 167 4.18 6.10 15.91
N MET A 168 3.38 7.07 15.44
CA MET A 168 2.32 7.71 16.23
C MET A 168 1.20 6.75 16.67
N VAL A 169 1.05 5.61 15.99
CA VAL A 169 0.08 4.59 16.39
C VAL A 169 0.56 3.80 17.60
N ALA A 170 1.87 3.62 17.74
CA ALA A 170 2.46 2.83 18.83
C ALA A 170 2.53 3.59 20.16
N THR A 171 2.71 4.93 20.14
CA THR A 171 2.81 5.75 21.35
C THR A 171 2.10 7.09 21.20
N ASP A 172 1.59 7.63 22.31
CA ASP A 172 1.02 8.97 22.36
C ASP A 172 2.10 10.08 22.41
N GLU A 173 3.34 9.74 22.76
CA GLU A 173 4.45 10.69 22.82
C GLU A 173 4.78 11.30 21.46
N LEU A 174 4.58 10.56 20.37
CA LEU A 174 4.77 11.02 19.01
C LEU A 174 3.51 11.64 18.40
N ALA A 175 2.36 11.53 19.09
CA ALA A 175 1.07 11.94 18.54
C ALA A 175 0.98 13.46 18.35
N VAL A 176 0.70 13.90 17.12
CA VAL A 176 0.47 15.29 16.79
C VAL A 176 -1.03 15.59 16.84
N ARG A 177 -1.45 16.65 17.55
CA ARG A 177 -2.86 17.00 17.78
C ARG A 177 -3.73 16.93 16.51
N ARG A 178 -3.24 17.47 15.40
CA ARG A 178 -3.96 17.45 14.09
C ARG A 178 -4.15 16.05 13.49
N LYS A 179 -3.43 15.04 13.99
CA LYS A 179 -3.45 13.65 13.50
C LYS A 179 -4.18 12.68 14.44
N ILE A 180 -4.64 13.12 15.61
CA ILE A 180 -5.24 12.25 16.65
C ILE A 180 -6.40 11.42 16.11
N THR A 181 -7.27 11.98 15.26
CA THR A 181 -8.40 11.25 14.68
C THR A 181 -7.92 10.08 13.81
N ILE A 182 -6.90 10.30 12.96
CA ILE A 182 -6.32 9.25 12.11
C ILE A 182 -5.68 8.16 12.98
N ILE A 183 -4.89 8.56 13.99
CA ILE A 183 -4.23 7.63 14.92
C ILE A 183 -5.25 6.74 15.62
N ARG A 184 -6.33 7.31 16.18
CA ARG A 184 -7.40 6.54 16.84
C ARG A 184 -8.09 5.58 15.88
N ARG A 185 -8.34 6.00 14.64
CA ARG A 185 -8.96 5.14 13.62
C ARG A 185 -8.04 3.99 13.22
N LEU A 186 -6.73 4.23 13.05
CA LEU A 186 -5.75 3.17 12.77
C LEU A 186 -5.62 2.19 13.94
N ARG A 187 -5.57 2.66 15.19
CA ARG A 187 -5.58 1.78 16.37
C ARG A 187 -6.83 0.89 16.41
N LYS A 188 -8.00 1.46 16.11
CA LYS A 188 -9.26 0.70 16.01
C LYS A 188 -9.22 -0.31 14.87
N TYR A 189 -8.72 0.11 13.70
CA TYR A 189 -8.53 -0.75 12.54
C TYR A 189 -7.64 -1.96 12.86
N LEU A 190 -6.47 -1.74 13.46
CA LEU A 190 -5.56 -2.82 13.84
C LEU A 190 -6.17 -3.76 14.88
N LYS A 191 -6.86 -3.22 15.88
CA LYS A 191 -7.55 -4.03 16.87
C LYS A 191 -8.61 -4.91 16.24
N GLU A 192 -9.40 -4.37 15.32
CA GLU A 192 -10.42 -5.13 14.59
C GLU A 192 -9.78 -6.17 13.68
N LEU A 193 -8.76 -5.78 12.90
CA LEU A 193 -8.07 -6.68 11.98
C LEU A 193 -7.44 -7.88 12.69
N CYS A 194 -6.71 -7.64 13.79
CA CYS A 194 -6.06 -8.68 14.58
C CYS A 194 -7.04 -9.53 15.42
N GLY A 195 -8.23 -9.00 15.71
CA GLY A 195 -9.26 -9.70 16.50
C GLY A 195 -10.19 -10.60 15.68
N ARG A 196 -10.10 -10.57 14.35
CA ARG A 196 -10.99 -11.36 13.47
C ARG A 196 -10.57 -12.82 13.40
N PRO A 197 -11.46 -13.77 13.75
CA PRO A 197 -11.12 -15.20 13.71
C PRO A 197 -10.89 -15.74 12.28
N GLU A 198 -11.46 -15.08 11.26
CA GLU A 198 -11.25 -15.44 9.87
C GLU A 198 -9.93 -14.94 9.29
N LEU A 199 -9.13 -14.19 10.06
CA LEU A 199 -7.84 -13.65 9.63
C LEU A 199 -6.70 -14.14 10.52
N SER A 200 -5.57 -14.46 9.89
CA SER A 200 -4.28 -14.59 10.55
C SER A 200 -3.46 -13.35 10.21
N THR A 201 -3.24 -12.46 11.19
CA THR A 201 -2.64 -11.13 10.96
C THR A 201 -1.30 -10.99 11.66
N ALA A 202 -0.30 -10.49 10.92
CA ALA A 202 1.00 -10.06 11.44
C ALA A 202 1.20 -8.55 11.21
N ILE A 203 1.79 -7.88 12.21
CA ILE A 203 2.24 -6.49 12.10
C ILE A 203 3.74 -6.50 11.87
N ILE A 204 4.19 -5.90 10.78
CA ILE A 204 5.57 -5.93 10.30
C ILE A 204 6.11 -4.50 10.27
N PRO A 205 7.19 -4.20 11.01
CA PRO A 205 7.76 -2.86 11.05
C PRO A 205 8.69 -2.60 9.84
N ILE A 206 8.15 -2.72 8.63
CA ILE A 206 8.83 -2.38 7.37
C ILE A 206 8.25 -1.08 6.83
N GLY A 207 9.08 -0.19 6.29
CA GLY A 207 8.62 1.13 5.87
C GLY A 207 7.94 1.89 7.02
N ASP A 208 6.72 2.36 6.80
CA ASP A 208 5.87 3.00 7.83
C ASP A 208 4.90 1.99 8.51
N GLY A 209 5.28 0.71 8.50
CA GLY A 209 4.54 -0.40 9.11
C GLY A 209 3.49 -1.01 8.19
N ILE A 210 3.53 -2.33 8.08
CA ILE A 210 2.59 -3.14 7.29
C ILE A 210 1.77 -4.04 8.21
N ALA A 211 0.45 -4.10 7.98
CA ALA A 211 -0.36 -5.22 8.46
C ALA A 211 -0.55 -6.21 7.30
N LEU A 212 -0.07 -7.43 7.50
CA LEU A 212 -0.26 -8.54 6.58
C LEU A 212 -1.28 -9.51 7.18
N SER A 213 -2.41 -9.69 6.51
CA SER A 213 -3.48 -10.58 6.94
C SER A 213 -3.74 -11.66 5.88
N TYR A 214 -3.76 -12.90 6.31
CA TYR A 214 -4.18 -14.05 5.51
C TYR A 214 -5.61 -14.39 5.87
N LYS A 215 -6.48 -14.53 4.86
CA LYS A 215 -7.87 -14.93 5.06
C LYS A 215 -7.99 -16.45 5.05
N ASN A 216 -8.37 -17.02 6.19
CA ASN A 216 -8.53 -18.46 6.39
C ASN A 216 -9.61 -19.08 5.49
#